data_b43038cc2ae9c32ca12da5cb8bc7e5c5
#
_entry.id   b43038cc2ae9c32ca12da5cb8bc7e5c5
#
_cell.length_a   1.000
_cell.length_b   1.000
_cell.length_c   1.000
_cell.angle_alpha   90.00
_cell.angle_beta   90.00
_cell.angle_gamma   90.00
#
_symmetry.space_group_name_H-M   'P 1'
#
loop_
_entity.id
_entity.type
_entity.pdbx_description
1 polymer ?
#
loop_
_entity_poly.entity_id
_entity_poly.type
_entity_poly.pdbx_seq_one_letter_code
_entity_poly.pdbx_strand_id
1 'polypeptide(L)'
;MKKGLKYSLMKTVGYLSYNLLKILPTGGKSYPGYLFLRYAGLDSLGNLAKEQIKDGSILITGTNGKTTTTTMIIDLMSNDVNISKSVDNNTIYALTTALLAKKSDIGIFEYGIRDLKHGIPDVVEKNIKPKVVVYTNVSREHTQVLGVKNSFEDYVKAKTLLSKNMKDGIVVANADDPIICNIGQEKQNDGHVVYYGFNVDNIEDDTDVSVMCPKCNKPLTYSHKYMNQRGVYSCSCGFKRCEPDVKITKYSIENNKNIITIDANVYNYFVYSRFRTSTIWGS
;
A
#
# COMPACT_ATOMS: atom_id res chain seq x y z
N MET A 1 13.61 17.39 30.41
CA MET A 1 12.54 16.40 30.64
C MET A 1 13.03 15.04 30.19
N LYS A 2 12.93 13.99 31.01
CA LYS A 2 13.38 12.63 30.64
C LYS A 2 12.59 12.15 29.43
N LYS A 3 13.24 11.44 28.47
CA LYS A 3 12.65 11.01 27.18
C LYS A 3 11.29 10.30 27.35
N GLY A 4 11.13 9.46 28.38
CA GLY A 4 9.88 8.75 28.68
C GLY A 4 8.74 9.67 29.16
N LEU A 5 9.04 10.69 29.98
CA LEU A 5 8.03 11.64 30.46
C LEU A 5 7.48 12.50 29.31
N LYS A 6 8.36 12.91 28.39
CA LYS A 6 7.99 13.67 27.19
C LYS A 6 7.08 12.87 26.26
N TYR A 7 7.40 11.60 26.05
CA TYR A 7 6.58 10.67 25.26
C TYR A 7 5.17 10.52 25.86
N SER A 8 5.06 10.19 27.15
CA SER A 8 3.78 10.00 27.84
C SER A 8 2.92 11.26 27.80
N LEU A 9 3.51 12.44 28.07
CA LEU A 9 2.82 13.71 27.98
C LEU A 9 2.27 13.95 26.57
N MET A 10 3.11 13.78 25.55
CA MET A 10 2.70 14.01 24.16
C MET A 10 1.70 12.99 23.65
N LYS A 11 1.73 11.75 24.13
CA LYS A 11 0.71 10.74 23.86
C LYS A 11 -0.66 11.18 24.40
N THR A 12 -0.70 11.69 25.65
CA THR A 12 -1.93 12.22 26.24
C THR A 12 -2.44 13.44 25.50
N VAL A 13 -1.57 14.41 25.18
CA VAL A 13 -1.93 15.61 24.39
C VAL A 13 -2.48 15.21 23.01
N GLY A 14 -1.83 14.27 22.32
CA GLY A 14 -2.26 13.76 21.03
C GLY A 14 -3.65 13.10 21.12
N TYR A 15 -3.90 12.28 22.12
CA TYR A 15 -5.19 11.65 22.36
C TYR A 15 -6.29 12.68 22.65
N LEU A 16 -6.02 13.65 23.52
CA LEU A 16 -6.98 14.72 23.84
C LEU A 16 -7.29 15.59 22.61
N SER A 17 -6.25 15.97 21.85
CA SER A 17 -6.44 16.75 20.62
C SER A 17 -7.23 15.96 19.56
N TYR A 18 -7.01 14.64 19.43
CA TYR A 18 -7.81 13.79 18.57
C TYR A 18 -9.29 13.81 18.95
N ASN A 19 -9.64 13.67 20.22
CA ASN A 19 -11.03 13.68 20.68
C ASN A 19 -11.68 15.05 20.51
N LEU A 20 -10.94 16.13 20.76
CA LEU A 20 -11.43 17.49 20.55
C LEU A 20 -11.71 17.77 19.07
N LEU A 21 -10.79 17.37 18.19
CA LEU A 21 -10.92 17.63 16.74
C LEU A 21 -11.96 16.77 16.02
N LYS A 22 -12.44 15.69 16.64
CA LYS A 22 -13.58 14.92 16.12
C LYS A 22 -14.86 15.76 15.99
N ILE A 23 -15.01 16.79 16.81
CA ILE A 23 -16.19 17.66 16.82
C ILE A 23 -16.13 18.67 15.66
N LEU A 24 -14.96 18.90 15.05
CA LEU A 24 -14.79 19.84 13.95
C LEU A 24 -15.08 19.19 12.59
N PRO A 25 -15.72 19.92 11.65
CA PRO A 25 -16.02 19.39 10.31
C PRO A 25 -14.80 18.90 9.53
N THR A 26 -13.63 19.51 9.77
CA THR A 26 -12.35 19.14 9.14
C THR A 26 -11.76 17.84 9.72
N GLY A 27 -12.31 17.35 10.83
CA GLY A 27 -11.98 16.06 11.44
C GLY A 27 -10.54 15.85 11.90
N GLY A 28 -9.68 16.86 11.80
CA GLY A 28 -8.31 16.85 12.34
C GLY A 28 -7.47 15.60 12.07
N LYS A 29 -7.67 14.95 10.91
CA LYS A 29 -7.15 13.61 10.58
C LYS A 29 -5.62 13.45 10.74
N SER A 30 -4.85 14.54 10.70
CA SER A 30 -3.38 14.51 10.76
C SER A 30 -2.79 15.33 11.90
N TYR A 31 -3.51 16.31 12.42
CA TYR A 31 -2.95 17.27 13.37
C TYR A 31 -2.49 16.65 14.70
N PRO A 32 -3.23 15.74 15.34
CA PRO A 32 -2.78 15.05 16.56
C PRO A 32 -1.46 14.30 16.37
N GLY A 33 -1.33 13.59 15.25
CA GLY A 33 -0.11 12.88 14.88
C GLY A 33 1.05 13.82 14.58
N TYR A 34 0.78 14.96 13.93
CA TYR A 34 1.79 16.00 13.72
C TYR A 34 2.32 16.54 15.07
N LEU A 35 1.44 16.93 15.99
CA LEU A 35 1.83 17.38 17.31
C LEU A 35 2.67 16.34 18.05
N PHE A 36 2.21 15.09 18.05
CA PHE A 36 2.93 14.01 18.70
C PHE A 36 4.35 13.85 18.14
N LEU A 37 4.49 13.69 16.83
CA LEU A 37 5.79 13.48 16.19
C LEU A 37 6.70 14.71 16.29
N ARG A 38 6.14 15.92 16.22
CA ARG A 38 6.89 17.18 16.36
C ARG A 38 7.59 17.28 17.70
N TYR A 39 6.93 16.88 18.77
CA TYR A 39 7.44 17.07 20.12
C TYR A 39 7.99 15.79 20.74
N ALA A 40 7.45 14.61 20.48
CA ALA A 40 7.99 13.34 20.97
C ALA A 40 9.15 12.80 20.13
N GLY A 41 9.22 13.21 18.85
CA GLY A 41 10.21 12.77 17.87
C GLY A 41 9.76 11.55 17.05
N LEU A 42 10.34 11.39 15.87
CA LEU A 42 9.99 10.30 14.92
C LEU A 42 10.25 8.90 15.51
N ASP A 43 11.30 8.71 16.30
CA ASP A 43 11.60 7.42 16.95
C ASP A 43 10.49 6.98 17.92
N SER A 44 9.67 7.92 18.40
CA SER A 44 8.54 7.61 19.28
C SER A 44 7.39 6.89 18.57
N LEU A 45 7.35 6.94 17.24
CA LEU A 45 6.37 6.23 16.45
C LEU A 45 6.42 4.72 16.67
N GLY A 46 7.62 4.14 16.75
CA GLY A 46 7.79 2.71 16.96
C GLY A 46 7.27 2.24 18.33
N ASN A 47 7.48 3.06 19.39
CA ASN A 47 6.92 2.77 20.71
C ASN A 47 5.39 2.85 20.68
N LEU A 48 4.85 3.90 20.03
CA LEU A 48 3.41 4.08 19.89
C LEU A 48 2.77 2.90 19.13
N ALA A 49 3.36 2.47 18.01
CA ALA A 49 2.85 1.33 17.25
C ALA A 49 2.82 0.04 18.08
N LYS A 50 3.90 -0.27 18.80
CA LYS A 50 3.97 -1.44 19.70
C LYS A 50 2.97 -1.41 20.84
N GLU A 51 2.65 -0.23 21.36
CA GLU A 51 1.67 -0.08 22.46
C GLU A 51 0.23 -0.16 21.97
N GLN A 52 -0.03 0.22 20.74
CA GLN A 52 -1.38 0.42 20.21
C GLN A 52 -1.86 -0.69 19.27
N ILE A 53 -0.93 -1.44 18.66
CA ILE A 53 -1.25 -2.54 17.75
C ILE A 53 -0.68 -3.84 18.30
N LYS A 54 -1.55 -4.86 18.41
CA LYS A 54 -1.20 -6.17 18.97
C LYS A 54 -0.54 -7.08 17.94
N ASP A 55 -1.17 -7.27 16.77
CA ASP A 55 -0.83 -8.34 15.82
C ASP A 55 -0.08 -7.82 14.57
N GLY A 56 0.19 -6.50 14.53
CA GLY A 56 0.96 -5.87 13.46
C GLY A 56 0.12 -5.00 12.53
N SER A 57 0.70 -4.61 11.38
CA SER A 57 0.06 -3.66 10.47
C SER A 57 0.19 -4.06 9.01
N ILE A 58 -0.77 -3.57 8.21
CA ILE A 58 -0.81 -3.62 6.76
C ILE A 58 -0.64 -2.19 6.23
N LEU A 59 0.33 -1.97 5.37
CA LEU A 59 0.53 -0.71 4.66
C LEU A 59 0.15 -0.89 3.20
N ILE A 60 -0.66 0.01 2.67
CA ILE A 60 -1.10 0.00 1.27
C ILE A 60 -0.52 1.22 0.55
N THR A 61 0.27 0.99 -0.49
CA THR A 61 0.88 2.05 -1.30
C THR A 61 0.73 1.80 -2.80
N GLY A 62 0.95 2.83 -3.57
CA GLY A 62 0.85 2.83 -5.03
C GLY A 62 0.59 4.23 -5.57
N THR A 63 0.46 4.39 -6.88
CA THR A 63 0.03 5.65 -7.49
C THR A 63 -1.48 5.79 -7.35
N ASN A 64 -2.24 4.83 -7.84
CA ASN A 64 -3.71 4.80 -7.86
C ASN A 64 -4.25 3.58 -7.10
N GLY A 65 -5.53 3.62 -6.70
CA GLY A 65 -6.25 2.51 -6.08
C GLY A 65 -5.94 2.25 -4.60
N LYS A 66 -5.09 3.05 -3.95
CA LYS A 66 -4.75 2.88 -2.54
C LYS A 66 -5.96 2.93 -1.62
N THR A 67 -6.74 4.00 -1.71
CA THR A 67 -7.94 4.23 -0.89
C THR A 67 -8.96 3.11 -1.04
N THR A 68 -9.25 2.73 -2.29
CA THR A 68 -10.18 1.64 -2.60
C THR A 68 -9.70 0.31 -2.01
N THR A 69 -8.44 -0.05 -2.24
CA THR A 69 -7.85 -1.28 -1.70
C THR A 69 -7.84 -1.27 -0.17
N THR A 70 -7.46 -0.15 0.44
CA THR A 70 -7.46 0.00 1.90
C THR A 70 -8.87 -0.20 2.48
N THR A 71 -9.87 0.43 1.88
CA THR A 71 -11.28 0.31 2.31
C THR A 71 -11.78 -1.13 2.18
N MET A 72 -11.51 -1.78 1.05
CA MET A 72 -11.90 -3.19 0.85
C MET A 72 -11.28 -4.12 1.90
N ILE A 73 -9.98 -3.97 2.21
CA ILE A 73 -9.32 -4.77 3.23
C ILE A 73 -9.95 -4.52 4.61
N ILE A 74 -10.23 -3.26 4.95
CA ILE A 74 -10.89 -2.90 6.20
C ILE A 74 -12.28 -3.53 6.29
N ASP A 75 -13.08 -3.43 5.25
CA ASP A 75 -14.44 -3.97 5.22
C ASP A 75 -14.45 -5.50 5.38
N LEU A 76 -13.50 -6.19 4.75
CA LEU A 76 -13.36 -7.64 4.87
C LEU A 76 -12.96 -8.09 6.28
N MET A 77 -12.14 -7.30 6.99
CA MET A 77 -11.58 -7.70 8.28
C MET A 77 -12.33 -7.12 9.48
N SER A 78 -13.18 -6.11 9.29
CA SER A 78 -13.79 -5.33 10.38
C SER A 78 -14.75 -6.12 11.28
N ASN A 79 -15.28 -7.24 10.80
CA ASN A 79 -16.16 -8.11 11.59
C ASN A 79 -15.38 -9.02 12.55
N ASP A 80 -14.12 -9.29 12.26
CA ASP A 80 -13.31 -10.28 12.98
C ASP A 80 -12.30 -9.67 13.94
N VAL A 81 -11.82 -8.43 13.65
CA VAL A 81 -10.75 -7.79 14.41
C VAL A 81 -10.98 -6.28 14.59
N ASN A 82 -10.47 -5.75 15.71
CA ASN A 82 -10.43 -4.31 15.92
C ASN A 82 -9.33 -3.66 15.10
N ILE A 83 -9.69 -2.67 14.27
CA ILE A 83 -8.79 -2.05 13.30
C ILE A 83 -8.50 -0.60 13.70
N SER A 84 -7.21 -0.24 13.77
CA SER A 84 -6.76 1.14 13.68
C SER A 84 -6.53 1.48 12.21
N LYS A 85 -7.17 2.52 11.69
CA LYS A 85 -7.18 2.79 10.25
C LYS A 85 -6.88 4.25 9.89
N SER A 86 -6.18 4.43 8.76
CA SER A 86 -6.00 5.72 8.09
C SER A 86 -6.33 5.55 6.61
N VAL A 87 -7.37 6.24 6.14
CA VAL A 87 -7.90 6.23 4.77
C VAL A 87 -8.08 7.67 4.32
N ASP A 88 -7.93 7.95 3.03
CA ASP A 88 -8.01 9.28 2.39
C ASP A 88 -6.91 10.27 2.81
N ASN A 89 -6.20 10.01 3.88
CA ASN A 89 -5.07 10.80 4.32
C ASN A 89 -3.88 9.87 4.56
N ASN A 90 -2.98 9.86 3.61
CA ASN A 90 -1.93 8.87 3.44
C ASN A 90 -0.56 9.33 3.96
N THR A 91 -0.56 10.20 4.98
CA THR A 91 0.66 10.74 5.58
C THR A 91 1.06 10.01 6.87
N ILE A 92 2.34 10.12 7.26
CA ILE A 92 2.82 9.63 8.56
C ILE A 92 2.02 10.24 9.73
N TYR A 93 1.55 11.48 9.58
CA TYR A 93 0.77 12.16 10.60
C TYR A 93 -0.62 11.55 10.77
N ALA A 94 -1.27 11.16 9.67
CA ALA A 94 -2.57 10.50 9.71
C ALA A 94 -2.46 9.09 10.31
N LEU A 95 -1.45 8.33 9.92
CA LEU A 95 -1.12 7.04 10.52
C LEU A 95 -0.89 7.18 12.03
N THR A 96 -0.09 8.16 12.44
CA THR A 96 0.17 8.42 13.88
C THR A 96 -1.09 8.83 14.62
N THR A 97 -1.97 9.63 14.00
CA THR A 97 -3.27 9.99 14.58
C THR A 97 -4.13 8.77 14.81
N ALA A 98 -4.18 7.84 13.85
CA ALA A 98 -4.92 6.59 14.00
C ALA A 98 -4.39 5.73 15.15
N LEU A 99 -3.07 5.69 15.35
CA LEU A 99 -2.46 5.02 16.49
C LEU A 99 -2.77 5.69 17.84
N LEU A 100 -2.83 7.02 17.89
CA LEU A 100 -3.19 7.76 19.09
C LEU A 100 -4.65 7.56 19.48
N ALA A 101 -5.53 7.29 18.52
CA ALA A 101 -6.98 7.23 18.69
C ALA A 101 -7.45 6.09 19.59
N LYS A 102 -6.89 4.89 19.41
CA LYS A 102 -7.30 3.68 20.15
C LYS A 102 -6.28 2.56 20.03
N LYS A 103 -6.36 1.62 20.97
CA LYS A 103 -5.74 0.30 20.84
C LYS A 103 -6.53 -0.57 19.88
N SER A 104 -5.84 -1.41 19.12
CA SER A 104 -6.43 -2.29 18.12
C SER A 104 -5.64 -3.60 17.97
N ASP A 105 -6.28 -4.59 17.37
CA ASP A 105 -5.60 -5.84 17.05
C ASP A 105 -4.66 -5.62 15.87
N ILE A 106 -5.12 -4.93 14.82
CA ILE A 106 -4.35 -4.68 13.60
C ILE A 106 -4.42 -3.21 13.17
N GLY A 107 -3.35 -2.73 12.54
CA GLY A 107 -3.31 -1.43 11.86
C GLY A 107 -3.45 -1.60 10.35
N ILE A 108 -4.35 -0.86 9.69
CA ILE A 108 -4.50 -0.85 8.23
C ILE A 108 -4.40 0.59 7.75
N PHE A 109 -3.34 0.90 7.01
CA PHE A 109 -3.01 2.28 6.68
C PHE A 109 -2.73 2.46 5.19
N GLU A 110 -3.46 3.38 4.57
CA GLU A 110 -3.07 3.95 3.30
C GLU A 110 -1.81 4.79 3.48
N TYR A 111 -0.79 4.57 2.63
CA TYR A 111 0.47 5.30 2.75
C TYR A 111 0.93 5.89 1.42
N GLY A 112 1.01 7.21 1.39
CA GLY A 112 1.47 7.98 0.24
C GLY A 112 2.96 8.26 0.30
N ILE A 113 3.67 7.93 -0.77
CA ILE A 113 5.09 8.21 -0.94
C ILE A 113 5.24 9.00 -2.22
N ARG A 114 5.76 10.23 -2.14
CA ARG A 114 6.06 11.08 -3.31
C ARG A 114 7.53 11.05 -3.66
N ASP A 115 8.38 11.08 -2.66
CA ASP A 115 9.83 11.02 -2.75
C ASP A 115 10.42 10.63 -1.38
N LEU A 116 11.74 10.58 -1.26
CA LEU A 116 12.44 10.21 -0.03
C LEU A 116 12.18 11.17 1.14
N LYS A 117 11.89 12.44 0.87
CA LYS A 117 11.68 13.48 1.90
C LYS A 117 10.21 13.59 2.32
N HIS A 118 9.29 13.47 1.34
CA HIS A 118 7.86 13.64 1.54
C HIS A 118 7.10 12.31 1.66
N GLY A 119 7.56 11.43 2.46
CA GLY A 119 6.95 10.14 2.75
C GLY A 119 7.81 9.36 3.71
N ILE A 120 9.10 9.70 3.80
CA ILE A 120 10.08 9.07 4.71
C ILE A 120 9.82 7.57 4.90
N PRO A 121 9.73 6.80 3.79
CA PRO A 121 9.28 5.40 3.83
C PRO A 121 10.18 4.50 4.66
N ASP A 122 11.47 4.76 4.69
CA ASP A 122 12.46 4.08 5.52
C ASP A 122 12.22 4.27 7.02
N VAL A 123 11.83 5.49 7.42
CA VAL A 123 11.49 5.79 8.82
C VAL A 123 10.20 5.08 9.21
N VAL A 124 9.20 5.06 8.32
CA VAL A 124 7.93 4.38 8.57
C VAL A 124 8.14 2.87 8.64
N GLU A 125 8.82 2.28 7.69
CA GLU A 125 9.13 0.84 7.70
C GLU A 125 9.84 0.43 8.98
N LYS A 126 10.92 1.14 9.35
CA LYS A 126 11.71 0.88 10.57
C LYS A 126 10.91 0.96 11.86
N ASN A 127 9.98 1.92 11.96
CA ASN A 127 9.22 2.18 13.19
C ASN A 127 7.93 1.36 13.27
N ILE A 128 7.20 1.24 12.17
CA ILE A 128 5.93 0.50 12.12
C ILE A 128 6.16 -1.00 12.04
N LYS A 129 7.23 -1.44 11.36
CA LYS A 129 7.55 -2.85 11.12
C LYS A 129 6.34 -3.60 10.56
N PRO A 130 5.85 -3.22 9.36
CA PRO A 130 4.63 -3.78 8.83
C PRO A 130 4.77 -5.31 8.64
N LYS A 131 3.69 -6.03 8.90
CA LYS A 131 3.58 -7.46 8.58
C LYS A 131 3.26 -7.69 7.11
N VAL A 132 2.54 -6.74 6.50
CA VAL A 132 2.18 -6.80 5.09
C VAL A 132 2.36 -5.41 4.46
N VAL A 133 2.96 -5.38 3.28
CA VAL A 133 2.97 -4.20 2.40
C VAL A 133 2.32 -4.56 1.07
N VAL A 134 1.25 -3.86 0.72
CA VAL A 134 0.53 -4.04 -0.53
C VAL A 134 0.92 -2.94 -1.51
N TYR A 135 1.39 -3.32 -2.68
CA TYR A 135 1.69 -2.43 -3.79
C TYR A 135 0.62 -2.56 -4.87
N THR A 136 -0.10 -1.47 -5.16
CA THR A 136 -1.18 -1.49 -6.16
C THR A 136 -0.66 -1.29 -7.59
N ASN A 137 -0.03 -0.16 -7.87
CA ASN A 137 0.59 0.18 -9.15
C ASN A 137 1.56 1.36 -9.00
N VAL A 138 2.44 1.54 -9.98
CA VAL A 138 3.35 2.69 -10.07
C VAL A 138 3.29 3.28 -11.47
N SER A 139 2.74 4.48 -11.61
CA SER A 139 2.66 5.22 -12.88
C SER A 139 3.31 6.59 -12.77
N ARG A 140 3.55 7.24 -13.94
CA ARG A 140 4.22 8.55 -14.02
C ARG A 140 3.32 9.75 -13.61
N GLU A 141 2.04 9.53 -13.36
CA GLU A 141 1.03 10.59 -13.15
C GLU A 141 1.35 11.58 -12.01
N HIS A 142 2.10 11.15 -11.00
CA HIS A 142 2.45 11.99 -9.84
C HIS A 142 3.90 12.50 -9.83
N THR A 143 4.66 12.31 -10.91
CA THR A 143 6.06 12.74 -10.97
C THR A 143 6.25 14.15 -11.54
N GLN A 144 5.19 14.77 -12.05
CA GLN A 144 5.21 16.14 -12.59
C GLN A 144 4.80 17.18 -11.53
N VAL A 145 5.52 17.26 -10.42
CA VAL A 145 5.35 18.39 -9.51
C VAL A 145 6.20 19.54 -10.04
N LEU A 146 5.56 20.65 -10.44
CA LEU A 146 6.21 21.88 -10.88
C LEU A 146 7.31 22.29 -9.88
N GLY A 147 8.53 22.37 -10.35
CA GLY A 147 9.69 22.87 -9.58
C GLY A 147 10.50 21.81 -8.81
N VAL A 148 10.09 20.54 -8.80
CA VAL A 148 10.87 19.45 -8.18
C VAL A 148 11.40 18.53 -9.28
N LYS A 149 12.72 18.50 -9.46
CA LYS A 149 13.40 17.53 -10.33
C LYS A 149 13.44 16.15 -9.67
N ASN A 150 12.26 15.58 -9.35
CA ASN A 150 12.22 14.20 -8.94
C ASN A 150 12.07 13.34 -10.19
N SER A 151 13.09 12.57 -10.49
CA SER A 151 12.99 11.58 -11.56
C SER A 151 11.96 10.52 -11.17
N PHE A 152 11.35 9.89 -12.17
CA PHE A 152 10.48 8.74 -11.94
C PHE A 152 11.22 7.62 -11.18
N GLU A 153 12.51 7.50 -11.40
CA GLU A 153 13.41 6.57 -10.72
C GLU A 153 13.49 6.85 -9.21
N ASP A 154 13.59 8.12 -8.79
CA ASP A 154 13.59 8.49 -7.37
C ASP A 154 12.24 8.17 -6.71
N TYR A 155 11.14 8.34 -7.44
CA TYR A 155 9.82 7.97 -6.96
C TYR A 155 9.68 6.45 -6.75
N VAL A 156 10.13 5.64 -7.73
CA VAL A 156 10.16 4.17 -7.62
C VAL A 156 11.05 3.74 -6.45
N LYS A 157 12.26 4.31 -6.37
CA LYS A 157 13.22 4.02 -5.31
C LYS A 157 12.65 4.34 -3.92
N ALA A 158 11.97 5.48 -3.78
CA ALA A 158 11.32 5.83 -2.53
C ALA A 158 10.23 4.81 -2.13
N LYS A 159 9.42 4.33 -3.09
CA LYS A 159 8.42 3.30 -2.81
C LYS A 159 9.03 1.97 -2.38
N THR A 160 10.12 1.55 -3.00
CA THR A 160 10.83 0.31 -2.66
C THR A 160 11.28 0.29 -1.19
N LEU A 161 11.64 1.46 -0.63
CA LEU A 161 12.11 1.53 0.77
C LEU A 161 11.05 1.12 1.79
N LEU A 162 9.75 1.16 1.46
CA LEU A 162 8.69 0.80 2.40
C LEU A 162 8.71 -0.69 2.79
N SER A 163 9.31 -1.55 1.97
CA SER A 163 9.43 -2.99 2.24
C SER A 163 10.88 -3.51 2.20
N LYS A 164 11.84 -2.65 1.86
CA LYS A 164 13.23 -3.07 1.58
C LYS A 164 13.86 -3.86 2.73
N ASN A 165 13.66 -3.43 3.96
CA ASN A 165 14.30 -4.04 5.13
C ASN A 165 13.36 -5.03 5.89
N MET A 166 12.16 -5.28 5.38
CA MET A 166 11.26 -6.28 5.96
C MET A 166 11.88 -7.67 5.84
N LYS A 167 12.07 -8.36 6.97
CA LYS A 167 12.59 -9.73 7.01
C LYS A 167 11.47 -10.77 7.22
N ASP A 168 10.51 -10.43 8.08
CA ASP A 168 9.46 -11.36 8.55
C ASP A 168 8.06 -10.96 8.08
N GLY A 169 7.97 -10.17 7.01
CA GLY A 169 6.70 -9.70 6.46
C GLY A 169 6.44 -10.19 5.05
N ILE A 170 5.22 -9.96 4.57
CA ILE A 170 4.77 -10.35 3.24
C ILE A 170 4.65 -9.08 2.36
N VAL A 171 5.22 -9.12 1.18
CA VAL A 171 4.98 -8.15 0.12
C VAL A 171 3.91 -8.69 -0.81
N VAL A 172 2.79 -7.98 -0.94
CA VAL A 172 1.73 -8.29 -1.90
C VAL A 172 1.93 -7.40 -3.11
N ALA A 173 2.34 -7.99 -4.24
CA ALA A 173 2.83 -7.29 -5.41
C ALA A 173 1.95 -7.54 -6.65
N ASN A 174 1.60 -6.48 -7.38
CA ASN A 174 0.90 -6.58 -8.65
C ASN A 174 1.87 -7.11 -9.73
N ALA A 175 1.66 -8.34 -10.18
CA ALA A 175 2.48 -8.96 -11.22
C ALA A 175 2.31 -8.27 -12.59
N ASP A 176 1.15 -7.68 -12.85
CA ASP A 176 0.85 -7.03 -14.12
C ASP A 176 1.58 -5.69 -14.30
N ASP A 177 2.03 -5.07 -13.19
CA ASP A 177 2.81 -3.83 -13.22
C ASP A 177 4.31 -4.16 -13.22
N PRO A 178 5.07 -3.81 -14.28
CA PRO A 178 6.49 -4.14 -14.39
C PRO A 178 7.35 -3.61 -13.25
N ILE A 179 7.03 -2.40 -12.76
CA ILE A 179 7.78 -1.78 -11.67
C ILE A 179 7.57 -2.57 -10.37
N ILE A 180 6.31 -2.91 -10.08
CA ILE A 180 5.97 -3.64 -8.85
C ILE A 180 6.45 -5.09 -8.92
N CYS A 181 6.34 -5.75 -10.08
CA CYS A 181 6.93 -7.07 -10.26
C CYS A 181 8.45 -7.04 -9.99
N ASN A 182 9.17 -5.99 -10.43
CA ASN A 182 10.59 -5.85 -10.12
C ASN A 182 10.85 -5.66 -8.62
N ILE A 183 10.05 -4.82 -7.93
CA ILE A 183 10.14 -4.65 -6.46
C ILE A 183 9.95 -6.00 -5.76
N GLY A 184 8.97 -6.79 -6.19
CA GLY A 184 8.73 -8.12 -5.66
C GLY A 184 9.90 -9.07 -5.94
N GLN A 185 10.45 -9.10 -7.15
CA GLN A 185 11.61 -9.93 -7.49
C GLN A 185 12.86 -9.59 -6.66
N GLU A 186 13.11 -8.31 -6.42
CA GLU A 186 14.21 -7.88 -5.54
C GLU A 186 13.99 -8.34 -4.10
N LYS A 187 12.73 -8.33 -3.64
CA LYS A 187 12.37 -8.74 -2.28
C LYS A 187 12.36 -10.26 -2.08
N GLN A 188 12.09 -11.04 -3.11
CA GLN A 188 11.97 -12.50 -3.06
C GLN A 188 13.24 -13.20 -2.57
N ASN A 189 14.39 -12.55 -2.69
CA ASN A 189 15.68 -13.10 -2.23
C ASN A 189 15.83 -13.12 -0.69
N ASP A 190 15.08 -12.28 0.02
CA ASP A 190 15.22 -12.06 1.47
C ASP A 190 13.88 -11.90 2.21
N GLY A 191 12.75 -12.27 1.58
CA GLY A 191 11.41 -12.16 2.17
C GLY A 191 10.34 -12.94 1.39
N HIS A 192 9.12 -12.94 1.95
CA HIS A 192 7.97 -13.55 1.31
C HIS A 192 7.27 -12.55 0.38
N VAL A 193 7.00 -12.98 -0.86
CA VAL A 193 6.24 -12.20 -1.85
C VAL A 193 5.06 -13.03 -2.33
N VAL A 194 3.89 -12.40 -2.40
CA VAL A 194 2.68 -12.94 -3.02
C VAL A 194 2.34 -12.05 -4.20
N TYR A 195 2.33 -12.63 -5.40
CA TYR A 195 1.95 -11.92 -6.62
C TYR A 195 0.47 -12.08 -6.90
N TYR A 196 -0.18 -10.97 -7.28
CA TYR A 196 -1.55 -11.02 -7.81
C TYR A 196 -1.61 -10.40 -9.20
N GLY A 197 -2.60 -10.81 -10.00
CA GLY A 197 -2.77 -10.27 -11.35
C GLY A 197 -3.94 -10.88 -12.11
N PHE A 198 -4.11 -10.42 -13.32
CA PHE A 198 -5.10 -10.95 -14.25
C PHE A 198 -4.55 -12.18 -15.01
N ASN A 199 -5.44 -13.11 -15.32
CA ASN A 199 -5.19 -14.23 -16.23
C ASN A 199 -6.49 -14.47 -17.03
N VAL A 200 -6.90 -13.44 -17.76
CA VAL A 200 -8.12 -13.41 -18.58
C VAL A 200 -7.79 -12.93 -19.99
N ASP A 201 -8.52 -13.42 -20.98
CA ASP A 201 -8.30 -13.05 -22.37
C ASP A 201 -9.30 -11.99 -22.88
N ASN A 202 -10.36 -11.71 -22.10
CA ASN A 202 -11.45 -10.81 -22.48
C ASN A 202 -11.29 -9.37 -21.96
N ILE A 203 -10.15 -9.01 -21.41
CA ILE A 203 -9.77 -7.63 -21.07
C ILE A 203 -8.55 -7.29 -21.91
N GLU A 204 -8.72 -6.32 -22.82
CA GLU A 204 -7.65 -5.86 -23.69
C GLU A 204 -7.63 -4.34 -23.73
N ASP A 205 -6.43 -3.75 -23.67
CA ASP A 205 -6.20 -2.32 -23.73
C ASP A 205 -5.28 -1.99 -24.90
N ASP A 206 -5.79 -1.28 -25.88
CA ASP A 206 -5.07 -0.85 -27.08
C ASP A 206 -4.21 0.40 -26.86
N THR A 207 -4.12 0.92 -25.65
CA THR A 207 -3.30 2.11 -25.38
C THR A 207 -1.84 1.87 -25.72
N ASP A 208 -1.30 2.69 -26.64
CA ASP A 208 0.11 2.64 -27.02
C ASP A 208 1.00 3.33 -25.98
N VAL A 209 1.20 2.67 -24.86
CA VAL A 209 2.11 3.13 -23.81
C VAL A 209 3.39 2.33 -23.90
N SER A 210 4.47 2.98 -24.34
CA SER A 210 5.81 2.40 -24.28
C SER A 210 6.30 2.37 -22.83
N VAL A 211 6.47 1.17 -22.28
CA VAL A 211 6.96 0.94 -20.92
C VAL A 211 8.39 0.42 -21.00
N MET A 212 9.26 1.06 -20.25
CA MET A 212 10.68 0.67 -20.19
C MET A 212 10.90 -0.41 -19.12
N CYS A 213 11.75 -1.36 -19.44
CA CYS A 213 12.16 -2.40 -18.53
C CYS A 213 12.85 -1.80 -17.29
N PRO A 214 12.41 -2.12 -16.06
CA PRO A 214 13.01 -1.58 -14.84
C PRO A 214 14.45 -2.05 -14.60
N LYS A 215 14.88 -3.14 -15.28
CA LYS A 215 16.23 -3.69 -15.13
C LYS A 215 17.24 -3.13 -16.13
N CYS A 216 16.86 -2.93 -17.37
CA CYS A 216 17.81 -2.56 -18.45
C CYS A 216 17.40 -1.33 -19.25
N ASN A 217 16.29 -0.72 -18.93
CA ASN A 217 15.74 0.48 -19.58
C ASN A 217 15.50 0.34 -21.10
N LYS A 218 15.34 -0.91 -21.60
CA LYS A 218 14.87 -1.17 -22.97
C LYS A 218 13.34 -1.29 -22.99
N PRO A 219 12.68 -1.02 -24.13
CA PRO A 219 11.24 -1.22 -24.23
C PRO A 219 10.83 -2.64 -23.87
N LEU A 220 9.70 -2.78 -23.15
CA LEU A 220 9.05 -4.07 -22.90
C LEU A 220 8.21 -4.47 -24.11
N THR A 221 8.16 -5.77 -24.39
CA THR A 221 7.25 -6.38 -25.34
C THR A 221 6.08 -6.99 -24.60
N TYR A 222 4.85 -6.68 -25.00
CA TYR A 222 3.63 -7.21 -24.41
C TYR A 222 3.03 -8.28 -25.32
N SER A 223 2.72 -9.45 -24.77
CA SER A 223 1.86 -10.44 -25.44
C SER A 223 0.38 -10.18 -25.19
N HIS A 224 0.05 -9.51 -24.08
CA HIS A 224 -1.31 -9.10 -23.74
C HIS A 224 -1.27 -7.86 -22.82
N LYS A 225 -2.11 -6.87 -23.07
CA LYS A 225 -2.26 -5.67 -22.22
C LYS A 225 -3.62 -5.68 -21.56
N TYR A 226 -3.67 -5.48 -20.26
CA TYR A 226 -4.92 -5.40 -19.50
C TYR A 226 -5.39 -3.95 -19.33
N MET A 227 -4.49 -3.06 -18.97
CA MET A 227 -4.80 -1.65 -18.74
C MET A 227 -3.53 -0.83 -18.61
N ASN A 228 -3.33 0.22 -19.39
CA ASN A 228 -2.15 1.09 -19.39
C ASN A 228 -0.84 0.27 -19.51
N GLN A 229 0.04 0.38 -18.52
CA GLN A 229 1.32 -0.35 -18.45
C GLN A 229 1.19 -1.79 -17.95
N ARG A 230 0.00 -2.25 -17.58
CA ARG A 230 -0.23 -3.56 -16.98
C ARG A 230 -0.55 -4.62 -18.03
N GLY A 231 0.02 -5.79 -17.84
CA GLY A 231 -0.20 -6.88 -18.79
C GLY A 231 0.77 -8.04 -18.63
N VAL A 232 0.84 -8.87 -19.66
CA VAL A 232 1.81 -9.95 -19.81
C VAL A 232 2.96 -9.43 -20.67
N TYR A 233 4.11 -9.21 -20.06
CA TYR A 233 5.26 -8.57 -20.69
C TYR A 233 6.54 -9.38 -20.52
N SER A 234 7.49 -9.11 -21.41
CA SER A 234 8.86 -9.64 -21.38
C SER A 234 9.86 -8.63 -21.92
N CYS A 235 11.14 -8.85 -21.64
CA CYS A 235 12.25 -8.05 -22.13
C CYS A 235 13.38 -8.95 -22.64
N SER A 236 14.13 -8.45 -23.64
CA SER A 236 15.31 -9.12 -24.18
C SER A 236 16.42 -9.38 -23.15
N CYS A 237 16.41 -8.71 -21.98
CA CYS A 237 17.34 -8.97 -20.88
C CYS A 237 16.93 -10.13 -19.98
N GLY A 238 15.82 -10.82 -20.26
CA GLY A 238 15.28 -11.91 -19.45
C GLY A 238 14.27 -11.48 -18.38
N PHE A 239 14.06 -10.17 -18.16
CA PHE A 239 13.00 -9.70 -17.29
C PHE A 239 11.63 -10.03 -17.90
N LYS A 240 10.73 -10.57 -17.09
CA LYS A 240 9.38 -10.92 -17.50
C LYS A 240 8.40 -10.78 -16.34
N ARG A 241 7.11 -10.70 -16.66
CA ARG A 241 6.03 -10.75 -15.69
C ARG A 241 6.19 -11.95 -14.76
N CYS A 242 6.03 -11.70 -13.46
CA CYS A 242 5.97 -12.77 -12.47
C CYS A 242 4.66 -13.53 -12.64
N GLU A 243 4.71 -14.85 -12.42
CA GLU A 243 3.47 -15.65 -12.38
C GLU A 243 2.67 -15.28 -11.14
N PRO A 244 1.40 -14.85 -11.25
CA PRO A 244 0.60 -14.53 -10.10
C PRO A 244 0.23 -15.76 -9.28
N ASP A 245 0.34 -15.67 -7.95
CA ASP A 245 -0.15 -16.65 -6.99
C ASP A 245 -1.67 -16.52 -6.81
N VAL A 246 -2.18 -15.31 -6.97
CA VAL A 246 -3.61 -14.98 -6.91
C VAL A 246 -4.03 -14.40 -8.26
N LYS A 247 -4.90 -15.11 -8.99
CA LYS A 247 -5.28 -14.81 -10.37
C LYS A 247 -6.75 -14.51 -10.49
N ILE A 248 -7.11 -13.46 -11.23
CA ILE A 248 -8.46 -13.31 -11.76
C ILE A 248 -8.51 -14.11 -13.06
N THR A 249 -9.27 -15.20 -13.08
CA THR A 249 -9.37 -16.13 -14.21
C THR A 249 -10.61 -15.93 -15.07
N LYS A 250 -11.63 -15.26 -14.53
CA LYS A 250 -12.83 -14.85 -15.27
C LYS A 250 -13.28 -13.47 -14.80
N TYR A 251 -13.71 -12.66 -15.76
CA TYR A 251 -14.31 -11.36 -15.51
C TYR A 251 -15.52 -11.19 -16.43
N SER A 252 -16.65 -10.81 -15.85
CA SER A 252 -17.87 -10.42 -16.58
C SER A 252 -18.60 -9.30 -15.86
N ILE A 253 -19.45 -8.59 -16.61
CA ILE A 253 -20.37 -7.62 -16.05
C ILE A 253 -21.79 -8.17 -16.25
N GLU A 254 -22.51 -8.44 -15.18
CA GLU A 254 -23.88 -8.94 -15.19
C GLU A 254 -24.75 -8.06 -14.31
N ASN A 255 -25.83 -7.53 -14.84
CA ASN A 255 -26.75 -6.65 -14.11
C ASN A 255 -26.04 -5.47 -13.42
N ASN A 256 -25.15 -4.78 -14.12
CA ASN A 256 -24.29 -3.71 -13.59
C ASN A 256 -23.40 -4.11 -12.39
N LYS A 257 -23.10 -5.39 -12.25
CA LYS A 257 -22.18 -5.91 -11.23
C LYS A 257 -20.96 -6.56 -11.88
N ASN A 258 -19.80 -6.25 -11.36
CA ASN A 258 -18.59 -6.95 -11.75
C ASN A 258 -18.57 -8.34 -11.10
N ILE A 259 -18.47 -9.38 -11.90
CA ILE A 259 -18.33 -10.76 -11.45
C ILE A 259 -16.93 -11.21 -11.79
N ILE A 260 -16.20 -11.62 -10.77
CA ILE A 260 -14.83 -12.12 -10.91
C ILE A 260 -14.74 -13.54 -10.35
N THR A 261 -13.96 -14.38 -11.03
CA THR A 261 -13.51 -15.67 -10.48
C THR A 261 -12.04 -15.54 -10.13
N ILE A 262 -11.68 -15.90 -8.91
CA ILE A 262 -10.31 -15.83 -8.42
C ILE A 262 -9.82 -17.27 -8.22
N ASP A 263 -8.63 -17.56 -8.73
CA ASP A 263 -7.84 -18.75 -8.42
C ASP A 263 -6.65 -18.28 -7.56
N ALA A 264 -6.49 -18.87 -6.37
CA ALA A 264 -5.46 -18.50 -5.42
C ALA A 264 -4.68 -19.72 -4.98
N ASN A 265 -3.37 -19.71 -5.26
CA ASN A 265 -2.42 -20.72 -4.80
C ASN A 265 -1.43 -20.08 -3.82
N VAL A 266 -1.92 -19.78 -2.62
CA VAL A 266 -1.09 -19.21 -1.55
C VAL A 266 -0.79 -20.30 -0.53
N TYR A 267 0.47 -20.57 -0.28
CA TYR A 267 0.94 -21.60 0.64
C TYR A 267 0.26 -21.46 2.02
N ASN A 268 -0.46 -22.52 2.43
CA ASN A 268 -1.16 -22.71 3.71
C ASN A 268 -2.49 -21.99 3.92
N TYR A 269 -3.06 -21.28 2.93
CA TYR A 269 -4.40 -20.74 3.04
C TYR A 269 -5.18 -20.99 1.76
N PHE A 270 -5.97 -22.07 1.74
CA PHE A 270 -7.00 -22.25 0.71
C PHE A 270 -8.17 -21.34 1.04
N VAL A 271 -8.28 -20.22 0.35
CA VAL A 271 -9.49 -19.39 0.41
C VAL A 271 -10.27 -19.58 -0.90
N TYR A 272 -11.15 -20.56 -0.92
CA TYR A 272 -12.22 -20.59 -1.90
C TYR A 272 -13.29 -19.61 -1.42
N SER A 273 -13.26 -18.38 -1.89
CA SER A 273 -14.34 -17.44 -1.65
C SER A 273 -14.87 -16.91 -2.98
N ARG A 274 -16.13 -17.22 -3.29
CA ARG A 274 -16.90 -16.47 -4.28
C ARG A 274 -17.30 -15.14 -3.63
N PHE A 275 -16.54 -14.10 -3.86
CA PHE A 275 -16.96 -12.75 -3.46
C PHE A 275 -17.97 -12.21 -4.47
N ARG A 276 -19.20 -12.03 -4.06
CA ARG A 276 -20.15 -11.15 -4.74
C ARG A 276 -19.99 -9.76 -4.14
N THR A 277 -19.20 -8.91 -4.75
CA THR A 277 -19.18 -7.50 -4.37
C THR A 277 -20.39 -6.81 -4.99
N SER A 278 -21.35 -6.43 -4.17
CA SER A 278 -22.48 -5.59 -4.56
C SER A 278 -22.15 -4.10 -4.35
N THR A 279 -20.98 -3.65 -4.70
CA THR A 279 -20.63 -2.23 -4.60
C THR A 279 -20.92 -1.56 -5.92
N ILE A 280 -22.02 -0.80 -5.98
CA ILE A 280 -22.34 0.13 -7.05
C ILE A 280 -21.41 1.32 -6.87
N TRP A 281 -20.44 1.49 -7.78
CA TRP A 281 -19.75 2.76 -7.94
C TRP A 281 -20.50 3.55 -9.02
N GLY A 282 -21.26 4.54 -8.57
CA GLY A 282 -21.79 5.58 -9.44
C GLY A 282 -20.66 6.42 -10.00
N SER A 283 -20.81 6.78 -11.25
CA SER A 283 -20.01 7.68 -12.07
C SER A 283 -19.65 8.99 -11.40
#